data_a160c5acb3650523144a0cdbde850e79
#
_entry.id   a160c5acb3650523144a0cdbde850e79
#
_cell.length_a   1.000
_cell.length_b   1.000
_cell.length_c   1.000
_cell.angle_alpha   90.00
_cell.angle_beta   90.00
_cell.angle_gamma   90.00
#
_symmetry.space_group_name_H-M   'P 1'
#
loop_
_entity.id
_entity.type
_entity.pdbx_description
1 polymer ?
#
loop_
_entity_poly.entity_id
_entity_poly.type
_entity_poly.pdbx_seq_one_letter_code
_entity_poly.pdbx_strand_id
1 'polypeptide(L)'
;MKKFIFKRLIQIIPIILGITFLSFALMHTAAGDAVDTLYDSNSSGVSEQIKEERRAELGLDQPFMVQYSKWLKGVLTGDMGISYISGKPVFETFISKLPATIYLMLTSIVLTLLIAVPLGILAARYRNRLLDYCIRFLSFMGNSMPNFFVSLLLIYFFALKLKVLPVMGYGRSPLVSVILPTLTLTISMASKYLRQIRVTVLEEMNKDYVLGGKARGIRDNVIFYRSILKSSMLTIITLLALSIGSLLGGTAIVESIFMWDGVGKLAVDSITMRDYPMIQAYVIWMSFIYVAVNLIADIAYQYLDPRIRLNQED
;
A
#
# COMPACT_ATOMS: atom_id res chain seq x y z
N MET A 1 -23.04 11.13 -11.63
CA MET A 1 -22.57 10.02 -10.78
C MET A 1 -22.53 8.67 -11.50
N LYS A 2 -23.66 8.09 -11.95
CA LYS A 2 -23.66 6.77 -12.63
C LYS A 2 -22.73 6.70 -13.85
N LYS A 3 -22.75 7.71 -14.73
CA LYS A 3 -21.89 7.80 -15.92
C LYS A 3 -20.39 7.88 -15.56
N PHE A 4 -20.04 8.57 -14.49
CA PHE A 4 -18.67 8.69 -13.97
C PHE A 4 -18.17 7.33 -13.44
N ILE A 5 -18.94 6.66 -12.58
CA ILE A 5 -18.60 5.33 -12.06
C ILE A 5 -18.44 4.33 -13.21
N PHE A 6 -19.35 4.32 -14.18
CA PHE A 6 -19.29 3.44 -15.34
C PHE A 6 -18.02 3.68 -16.18
N LYS A 7 -17.67 4.95 -16.44
CA LYS A 7 -16.43 5.31 -17.16
C LYS A 7 -15.19 4.82 -16.41
N ARG A 8 -15.16 4.96 -15.09
CA ARG A 8 -14.06 4.47 -14.24
C ARG A 8 -13.95 2.95 -14.28
N LEU A 9 -15.08 2.24 -14.22
CA LEU A 9 -15.09 0.77 -14.31
C LEU A 9 -14.59 0.27 -15.67
N ILE A 10 -14.95 0.93 -16.78
CA ILE A 10 -14.43 0.57 -18.11
C ILE A 10 -12.91 0.80 -18.19
N GLN A 11 -12.39 1.87 -17.57
CA GLN A 11 -10.96 2.16 -17.56
C GLN A 11 -10.12 1.10 -16.81
N ILE A 12 -10.74 0.31 -15.91
CA ILE A 12 -10.06 -0.79 -15.22
C ILE A 12 -9.63 -1.87 -16.19
N ILE A 13 -10.47 -2.19 -17.20
CA ILE A 13 -10.23 -3.29 -18.12
C ILE A 13 -8.89 -3.15 -18.85
N PRO A 14 -8.62 -2.04 -19.60
CA PRO A 14 -7.34 -1.88 -20.29
C PRO A 14 -6.15 -1.78 -19.32
N ILE A 15 -6.35 -1.23 -18.11
CA ILE A 15 -5.31 -1.15 -17.10
C ILE A 15 -4.92 -2.55 -16.62
N ILE A 16 -5.88 -3.39 -16.24
CA ILE A 16 -5.61 -4.76 -15.79
C ILE A 16 -4.97 -5.57 -16.92
N LEU A 17 -5.49 -5.50 -18.15
CA LEU A 17 -4.92 -6.21 -19.29
C LEU A 17 -3.48 -5.74 -19.57
N GLY A 18 -3.22 -4.44 -19.55
CA GLY A 18 -1.87 -3.90 -19.75
C GLY A 18 -0.88 -4.32 -18.65
N ILE A 19 -1.27 -4.20 -17.39
CA ILE A 19 -0.40 -4.55 -16.26
C ILE A 19 -0.13 -6.06 -16.24
N THR A 20 -1.14 -6.90 -16.42
CA THR A 20 -0.97 -8.35 -16.42
C THR A 20 -0.14 -8.84 -17.60
N PHE A 21 -0.34 -8.26 -18.78
CA PHE A 21 0.49 -8.56 -19.96
C PHE A 21 1.95 -8.17 -19.73
N LEU A 22 2.20 -6.96 -19.24
CA LEU A 22 3.55 -6.49 -18.94
C LEU A 22 4.22 -7.34 -17.84
N SER A 23 3.49 -7.65 -16.78
CA SER A 23 4.00 -8.52 -15.71
C SER A 23 4.36 -9.90 -16.25
N PHE A 24 3.51 -10.49 -17.08
CA PHE A 24 3.75 -11.79 -17.70
C PHE A 24 4.96 -11.74 -18.66
N ALA A 25 5.10 -10.67 -19.45
CA ALA A 25 6.22 -10.47 -20.35
C ALA A 25 7.55 -10.30 -19.60
N LEU A 26 7.56 -9.51 -18.51
CA LEU A 26 8.74 -9.32 -17.67
C LEU A 26 9.21 -10.63 -17.04
N MET A 27 8.29 -11.45 -16.54
CA MET A 27 8.63 -12.74 -15.96
C MET A 27 9.16 -13.73 -17.00
N HIS A 28 8.60 -13.71 -18.21
CA HIS A 28 9.03 -14.58 -19.30
C HIS A 28 10.41 -14.19 -19.87
N THR A 29 10.80 -12.90 -19.75
CA THR A 29 12.14 -12.43 -20.15
C THR A 29 13.20 -12.65 -19.07
N ALA A 30 12.81 -12.91 -17.83
CA ALA A 30 13.74 -13.23 -16.77
C ALA A 30 14.38 -14.62 -16.99
N ALA A 31 15.70 -14.74 -16.80
CA ALA A 31 16.39 -16.00 -16.99
C ALA A 31 15.95 -17.08 -15.98
N GLY A 32 15.59 -18.29 -16.44
CA GLY A 32 15.10 -19.42 -15.67
C GLY A 32 13.60 -19.36 -15.36
N ASP A 33 13.04 -20.44 -14.86
CA ASP A 33 11.62 -20.60 -14.53
C ASP A 33 11.39 -21.17 -13.12
N ALA A 34 10.13 -21.46 -12.77
CA ALA A 34 9.78 -22.05 -11.48
C ALA A 34 10.40 -23.44 -11.28
N VAL A 35 10.57 -24.20 -12.36
CA VAL A 35 11.15 -25.54 -12.34
C VAL A 35 12.64 -25.45 -11.99
N ASP A 36 13.38 -24.53 -12.62
CA ASP A 36 14.78 -24.27 -12.27
C ASP A 36 14.92 -23.89 -10.79
N THR A 37 14.09 -22.98 -10.30
CA THR A 37 14.16 -22.54 -8.91
C THR A 37 13.85 -23.69 -7.92
N LEU A 38 12.88 -24.55 -8.23
CA LEU A 38 12.52 -25.70 -7.40
C LEU A 38 13.63 -26.76 -7.28
N TYR A 39 14.28 -27.06 -8.40
CA TYR A 39 15.25 -28.17 -8.46
C TYR A 39 16.67 -27.72 -8.19
N ASP A 40 17.06 -26.50 -8.55
CA ASP A 40 18.40 -25.97 -8.27
C ASP A 40 18.61 -25.65 -6.79
N SER A 41 17.53 -25.24 -6.07
CA SER A 41 17.59 -24.97 -4.63
C SER A 41 17.78 -26.23 -3.77
N ASN A 42 17.40 -27.40 -4.28
CA ASN A 42 17.41 -28.65 -3.51
C ASN A 42 18.70 -29.48 -3.64
N SER A 43 19.75 -28.98 -4.31
CA SER A 43 21.07 -29.63 -4.46
C SER A 43 21.02 -31.10 -4.98
N SER A 44 19.85 -31.57 -5.36
CA SER A 44 19.62 -32.89 -5.92
C SER A 44 19.93 -32.80 -7.40
N GLY A 45 20.90 -33.52 -7.89
CA GLY A 45 21.23 -33.65 -9.31
C GLY A 45 20.04 -34.27 -10.08
N VAL A 46 18.93 -33.55 -10.14
CA VAL A 46 17.73 -33.94 -10.90
C VAL A 46 18.09 -33.88 -12.37
N SER A 47 17.80 -34.94 -13.12
CA SER A 47 18.10 -35.00 -14.55
C SER A 47 17.31 -33.92 -15.31
N GLU A 48 17.84 -33.36 -16.37
CA GLU A 48 17.15 -32.41 -17.25
C GLU A 48 15.83 -32.99 -17.80
N GLN A 49 15.76 -34.29 -17.99
CA GLN A 49 14.51 -34.96 -18.42
C GLN A 49 13.35 -34.73 -17.44
N ILE A 50 13.59 -34.85 -16.13
CA ILE A 50 12.57 -34.61 -15.12
C ILE A 50 12.15 -33.14 -15.11
N LYS A 51 13.10 -32.21 -15.33
CA LYS A 51 12.79 -30.79 -15.44
C LYS A 51 11.92 -30.51 -16.66
N GLU A 52 12.25 -31.11 -17.81
CA GLU A 52 11.47 -30.97 -19.05
C GLU A 52 10.06 -31.54 -18.93
N GLU A 53 9.90 -32.73 -18.33
CA GLU A 53 8.59 -33.31 -18.03
C GLU A 53 7.76 -32.34 -17.16
N ARG A 54 8.39 -31.77 -16.14
CA ARG A 54 7.70 -30.81 -15.25
C ARG A 54 7.32 -29.50 -15.95
N ARG A 55 8.20 -29.00 -16.85
CA ARG A 55 7.84 -27.83 -17.69
C ARG A 55 6.66 -28.13 -18.60
N ALA A 56 6.61 -29.31 -19.22
CA ALA A 56 5.49 -29.73 -20.05
C ALA A 56 4.19 -29.86 -19.26
N GLU A 57 4.24 -30.46 -18.07
CA GLU A 57 3.06 -30.55 -17.18
C GLU A 57 2.50 -29.19 -16.80
N LEU A 58 3.38 -28.21 -16.51
CA LEU A 58 3.01 -26.84 -16.16
C LEU A 58 2.68 -25.97 -17.39
N GLY A 59 2.94 -26.49 -18.60
CA GLY A 59 2.74 -25.78 -19.88
C GLY A 59 3.70 -24.63 -20.10
N LEU A 60 4.86 -24.65 -19.46
CA LEU A 60 5.92 -23.65 -19.59
C LEU A 60 6.71 -23.79 -20.89
N ASP A 61 6.59 -24.93 -21.56
CA ASP A 61 7.13 -25.22 -22.90
C ASP A 61 6.36 -24.54 -24.03
N GLN A 62 5.16 -24.00 -23.73
CA GLN A 62 4.28 -23.40 -24.74
C GLN A 62 4.72 -21.98 -25.12
N PRO A 63 4.38 -21.49 -26.32
CA PRO A 63 4.64 -20.11 -26.71
C PRO A 63 3.98 -19.11 -25.74
N PHE A 64 4.66 -18.00 -25.48
CA PHE A 64 4.23 -16.94 -24.56
C PHE A 64 2.73 -16.58 -24.68
N MET A 65 2.24 -16.32 -25.88
CA MET A 65 0.84 -15.92 -26.11
C MET A 65 -0.15 -17.04 -25.76
N VAL A 66 0.25 -18.30 -25.88
CA VAL A 66 -0.58 -19.46 -25.52
C VAL A 66 -0.67 -19.55 -23.99
N GLN A 67 0.45 -19.42 -23.30
CA GLN A 67 0.48 -19.40 -21.84
C GLN A 67 -0.37 -18.25 -21.29
N TYR A 68 -0.15 -17.01 -21.78
CA TYR A 68 -0.91 -15.83 -21.35
C TYR A 68 -2.41 -15.97 -21.62
N SER A 69 -2.80 -16.43 -22.83
CA SER A 69 -4.22 -16.58 -23.17
C SER A 69 -4.94 -17.67 -22.37
N LYS A 70 -4.27 -18.80 -22.10
CA LYS A 70 -4.79 -19.87 -21.23
C LYS A 70 -5.03 -19.33 -19.82
N TRP A 71 -4.01 -18.66 -19.27
CA TRP A 71 -4.09 -18.08 -17.94
C TRP A 71 -5.20 -17.01 -17.86
N LEU A 72 -5.27 -16.07 -18.81
CA LEU A 72 -6.30 -15.03 -18.85
C LEU A 72 -7.71 -15.62 -18.95
N LYS A 73 -7.89 -16.67 -19.75
CA LYS A 73 -9.17 -17.39 -19.82
C LYS A 73 -9.55 -18.02 -18.48
N GLY A 74 -8.59 -18.64 -17.78
CA GLY A 74 -8.79 -19.17 -16.43
C GLY A 74 -9.27 -18.10 -15.47
N VAL A 75 -8.57 -16.95 -15.43
CA VAL A 75 -8.96 -15.81 -14.57
C VAL A 75 -10.38 -15.32 -14.86
N LEU A 76 -10.76 -15.21 -16.13
CA LEU A 76 -12.11 -14.78 -16.53
C LEU A 76 -13.21 -15.78 -16.14
N THR A 77 -12.86 -17.07 -15.98
CA THR A 77 -13.78 -18.13 -15.51
C THR A 77 -13.70 -18.35 -13.99
N GLY A 78 -12.90 -17.56 -13.26
CA GLY A 78 -12.73 -17.65 -11.81
C GLY A 78 -11.66 -18.63 -11.35
N ASP A 79 -10.92 -19.24 -12.27
CA ASP A 79 -9.79 -20.11 -11.97
C ASP A 79 -8.47 -19.33 -12.13
N MET A 80 -7.83 -19.04 -11.01
CA MET A 80 -6.50 -18.39 -10.98
C MET A 80 -5.33 -19.38 -11.06
N GLY A 81 -5.65 -20.66 -11.22
CA GLY A 81 -4.65 -21.74 -11.31
C GLY A 81 -4.12 -22.20 -9.96
N ILE A 82 -3.05 -22.97 -10.05
CA ILE A 82 -2.34 -23.58 -8.92
C ILE A 82 -0.94 -23.01 -8.84
N SER A 83 -0.49 -22.71 -7.63
CA SER A 83 0.89 -22.29 -7.37
C SER A 83 1.87 -23.38 -7.82
N TYR A 84 2.86 -23.00 -8.62
CA TYR A 84 3.88 -23.95 -9.12
C TYR A 84 4.78 -24.49 -7.99
N ILE A 85 4.92 -23.72 -6.93
CA ILE A 85 5.79 -24.02 -5.79
C ILE A 85 5.08 -24.83 -4.72
N SER A 86 3.91 -24.35 -4.27
CA SER A 86 3.18 -24.96 -3.14
C SER A 86 2.17 -26.01 -3.56
N GLY A 87 1.79 -26.08 -4.85
CA GLY A 87 0.73 -26.95 -5.35
C GLY A 87 -0.67 -26.60 -4.86
N LYS A 88 -0.84 -25.44 -4.20
CA LYS A 88 -2.12 -25.01 -3.63
C LYS A 88 -2.87 -24.08 -4.60
N PRO A 89 -4.22 -24.02 -4.51
CA PRO A 89 -5.01 -23.06 -5.26
C PRO A 89 -4.58 -21.62 -4.95
N VAL A 90 -4.33 -20.85 -6.00
CA VAL A 90 -3.81 -19.48 -5.90
C VAL A 90 -4.78 -18.56 -5.19
N PHE A 91 -6.07 -18.61 -5.56
CA PHE A 91 -7.11 -17.76 -4.98
C PHE A 91 -7.24 -17.96 -3.46
N GLU A 92 -7.34 -19.22 -3.01
CA GLU A 92 -7.47 -19.55 -1.58
C GLU A 92 -6.25 -19.10 -0.78
N THR A 93 -5.05 -19.32 -1.34
CA THR A 93 -3.79 -18.90 -0.72
C THR A 93 -3.74 -17.38 -0.57
N PHE A 94 -4.10 -16.64 -1.60
CA PHE A 94 -4.13 -15.18 -1.57
C PHE A 94 -5.13 -14.65 -0.53
N ILE A 95 -6.38 -15.14 -0.57
CA ILE A 95 -7.43 -14.68 0.35
C ILE A 95 -7.09 -15.00 1.81
N SER A 96 -6.43 -16.12 2.09
CA SER A 96 -6.02 -16.48 3.45
C SER A 96 -4.99 -15.48 4.06
N LYS A 97 -4.17 -14.83 3.22
CA LYS A 97 -3.15 -13.86 3.64
C LYS A 97 -3.65 -12.41 3.68
N LEU A 98 -4.72 -12.11 2.95
CA LEU A 98 -5.26 -10.76 2.83
C LEU A 98 -5.65 -10.11 4.17
N PRO A 99 -6.29 -10.81 5.13
CA PRO A 99 -6.64 -10.21 6.43
C PRO A 99 -5.44 -9.69 7.21
N ALA A 100 -4.29 -10.35 7.14
CA ALA A 100 -3.08 -9.93 7.82
C ALA A 100 -2.55 -8.60 7.27
N THR A 101 -2.52 -8.43 5.95
CA THR A 101 -2.13 -7.18 5.32
C THR A 101 -3.12 -6.05 5.62
N ILE A 102 -4.44 -6.32 5.55
CA ILE A 102 -5.47 -5.32 5.89
C ILE A 102 -5.33 -4.86 7.34
N TYR A 103 -5.10 -5.79 8.27
CA TYR A 103 -4.90 -5.47 9.68
C TYR A 103 -3.68 -4.56 9.88
N LEU A 104 -2.54 -4.89 9.27
CA LEU A 104 -1.34 -4.06 9.31
C LEU A 104 -1.56 -2.67 8.71
N MET A 105 -2.27 -2.60 7.58
CA MET A 105 -2.61 -1.33 6.93
C MET A 105 -3.50 -0.46 7.83
N LEU A 106 -4.57 -1.01 8.36
CA LEU A 106 -5.51 -0.27 9.21
C LEU A 106 -4.84 0.27 10.48
N THR A 107 -4.06 -0.56 11.17
CA THR A 107 -3.32 -0.14 12.36
C THR A 107 -2.32 0.97 12.04
N SER A 108 -1.62 0.88 10.90
CA SER A 108 -0.66 1.89 10.45
C SER A 108 -1.33 3.21 10.06
N ILE A 109 -2.49 3.16 9.38
CA ILE A 109 -3.27 4.35 9.02
C ILE A 109 -3.78 5.05 10.27
N VAL A 110 -4.40 4.30 11.19
CA VAL A 110 -4.95 4.86 12.44
C VAL A 110 -3.84 5.53 13.25
N LEU A 111 -2.71 4.86 13.45
CA LEU A 111 -1.60 5.43 14.22
C LEU A 111 -0.97 6.63 13.50
N THR A 112 -0.85 6.58 12.18
CA THR A 112 -0.39 7.72 11.36
C THR A 112 -1.27 8.94 11.57
N LEU A 113 -2.59 8.76 11.55
CA LEU A 113 -3.54 9.85 11.78
C LEU A 113 -3.45 10.44 13.18
N LEU A 114 -3.40 9.58 14.17
CA LEU A 114 -3.29 9.98 15.57
C LEU A 114 -2.02 10.81 15.83
N ILE A 115 -0.96 10.60 15.06
CA ILE A 115 0.31 11.33 15.18
C ILE A 115 0.36 12.53 14.23
N ALA A 116 0.11 12.33 12.93
CA ALA A 116 0.35 13.35 11.92
C ALA A 116 -0.64 14.50 11.98
N VAL A 117 -1.92 14.22 12.28
CA VAL A 117 -2.94 15.29 12.31
C VAL A 117 -2.71 16.26 13.47
N PRO A 118 -2.59 15.82 14.73
CA PRO A 118 -2.35 16.75 15.83
C PRO A 118 -1.02 17.50 15.69
N LEU A 119 0.07 16.78 15.36
CA LEU A 119 1.39 17.40 15.25
C LEU A 119 1.48 18.34 14.05
N GLY A 120 0.85 18.05 12.91
CA GLY A 120 0.78 18.93 11.75
C GLY A 120 0.03 20.22 12.05
N ILE A 121 -1.12 20.13 12.73
CA ILE A 121 -1.91 21.27 13.20
C ILE A 121 -1.11 22.12 14.20
N LEU A 122 -0.45 21.48 15.17
CA LEU A 122 0.39 22.16 16.17
C LEU A 122 1.56 22.88 15.50
N ALA A 123 2.24 22.26 14.55
CA ALA A 123 3.34 22.85 13.80
C ALA A 123 2.89 24.10 13.00
N ALA A 124 1.69 24.05 12.41
CA ALA A 124 1.12 25.20 11.70
C ALA A 124 0.73 26.33 12.67
N ARG A 125 0.07 26.00 13.78
CA ARG A 125 -0.38 26.99 14.77
C ARG A 125 0.77 27.72 15.45
N TYR A 126 1.86 27.01 15.73
CA TYR A 126 3.07 27.55 16.35
C TYR A 126 4.19 27.79 15.32
N ARG A 127 3.81 28.23 14.12
CA ARG A 127 4.75 28.53 13.01
C ARG A 127 5.94 29.34 13.48
N ASN A 128 7.14 28.91 13.07
CA ASN A 128 8.43 29.54 13.36
C ASN A 128 8.80 29.58 14.86
N ARG A 129 8.17 28.77 15.71
CA ARG A 129 8.57 28.55 17.11
C ARG A 129 9.37 27.25 17.23
N LEU A 130 10.04 27.06 18.37
CA LEU A 130 10.87 25.88 18.63
C LEU A 130 10.11 24.55 18.36
N LEU A 131 8.85 24.48 18.79
CA LEU A 131 7.99 23.31 18.55
C LEU A 131 7.84 22.98 17.04
N ASP A 132 7.59 24.00 16.21
CA ASP A 132 7.53 23.82 14.75
C ASP A 132 8.86 23.31 14.18
N TYR A 133 9.99 23.87 14.64
CA TYR A 133 11.31 23.41 14.19
C TYR A 133 11.58 21.96 14.60
N CYS A 134 11.28 21.58 15.83
CA CYS A 134 11.45 20.20 16.32
C CYS A 134 10.59 19.22 15.51
N ILE A 135 9.31 19.53 15.31
CA ILE A 135 8.39 18.67 14.55
C ILE A 135 8.88 18.53 13.11
N ARG A 136 9.29 19.61 12.44
CA ARG A 136 9.81 19.56 11.07
C ARG A 136 11.10 18.76 10.97
N PHE A 137 12.00 18.90 11.93
CA PHE A 137 13.25 18.14 11.99
C PHE A 137 12.97 16.63 12.09
N LEU A 138 12.11 16.22 13.03
CA LEU A 138 11.70 14.81 13.18
C LEU A 138 11.01 14.28 11.92
N SER A 139 10.13 15.08 11.31
CA SER A 139 9.46 14.73 10.07
C SER A 139 10.47 14.59 8.91
N PHE A 140 11.48 15.43 8.84
CA PHE A 140 12.52 15.31 7.83
C PHE A 140 13.33 14.02 8.03
N MET A 141 13.76 13.73 9.25
CA MET A 141 14.46 12.47 9.58
C MET A 141 13.65 11.24 9.18
N GLY A 142 12.39 11.16 9.63
CA GLY A 142 11.55 9.98 9.37
C GLY A 142 11.23 9.78 7.89
N ASN A 143 11.10 10.87 7.11
CA ASN A 143 10.88 10.76 5.67
C ASN A 143 12.15 10.44 4.86
N SER A 144 13.34 10.70 5.42
CA SER A 144 14.62 10.43 4.76
C SER A 144 15.10 8.99 4.94
N MET A 145 14.55 8.28 5.91
CA MET A 145 14.95 6.89 6.19
C MET A 145 14.09 5.90 5.38
N PRO A 146 14.70 4.95 4.64
CA PRO A 146 13.97 3.87 4.00
C PRO A 146 13.25 2.97 5.03
N ASN A 147 12.07 2.45 4.69
CA ASN A 147 11.29 1.59 5.59
C ASN A 147 12.08 0.37 6.09
N PHE A 148 12.89 -0.26 5.23
CA PHE A 148 13.70 -1.40 5.65
C PHE A 148 14.72 -1.03 6.73
N PHE A 149 15.33 0.15 6.64
CA PHE A 149 16.29 0.63 7.62
C PHE A 149 15.60 0.92 8.96
N VAL A 150 14.44 1.59 8.94
CA VAL A 150 13.62 1.81 10.14
C VAL A 150 13.22 0.48 10.77
N SER A 151 12.80 -0.51 9.97
CA SER A 151 12.47 -1.87 10.47
C SER A 151 13.63 -2.48 11.24
N LEU A 152 14.84 -2.45 10.66
CA LEU A 152 16.03 -3.03 11.28
C LEU A 152 16.42 -2.30 12.57
N LEU A 153 16.32 -0.96 12.60
CA LEU A 153 16.56 -0.18 13.82
C LEU A 153 15.57 -0.56 14.94
N LEU A 154 14.28 -0.65 14.61
CA LEU A 154 13.25 -0.99 15.58
C LEU A 154 13.43 -2.43 16.10
N ILE A 155 13.78 -3.38 15.23
CA ILE A 155 14.12 -4.75 15.65
C ILE A 155 15.34 -4.73 16.60
N TYR A 156 16.40 -4.04 16.20
CA TYR A 156 17.61 -3.96 17.00
C TYR A 156 17.34 -3.42 18.40
N PHE A 157 16.65 -2.27 18.50
CA PHE A 157 16.38 -1.64 19.79
C PHE A 157 15.35 -2.41 20.64
N PHE A 158 14.18 -2.68 20.09
CA PHE A 158 13.04 -3.20 20.86
C PHE A 158 13.04 -4.72 21.01
N ALA A 159 13.52 -5.45 20.01
CA ALA A 159 13.48 -6.89 20.07
C ALA A 159 14.80 -7.50 20.57
N LEU A 160 15.95 -7.01 20.09
CA LEU A 160 17.25 -7.60 20.44
C LEU A 160 17.86 -6.99 21.71
N LYS A 161 17.89 -5.65 21.81
CA LYS A 161 18.54 -4.96 22.94
C LYS A 161 17.65 -4.90 24.18
N LEU A 162 16.41 -4.41 24.03
CA LEU A 162 15.46 -4.27 25.14
C LEU A 162 14.65 -5.55 25.41
N LYS A 163 14.51 -6.42 24.43
CA LYS A 163 13.76 -7.70 24.53
C LYS A 163 12.30 -7.54 24.98
N VAL A 164 11.68 -6.41 24.65
CA VAL A 164 10.30 -6.09 25.06
C VAL A 164 9.26 -6.45 23.98
N LEU A 165 9.67 -6.55 22.72
CA LEU A 165 8.79 -6.87 21.59
C LEU A 165 9.37 -8.01 20.75
N PRO A 166 8.53 -8.88 20.16
CA PRO A 166 9.01 -9.98 19.31
C PRO A 166 9.51 -9.46 17.97
N VAL A 167 10.47 -10.18 17.37
CA VAL A 167 10.96 -9.91 15.99
C VAL A 167 9.96 -10.38 14.96
N MET A 168 9.33 -11.54 15.18
CA MET A 168 8.52 -12.25 14.18
C MET A 168 7.11 -12.53 14.68
N GLY A 169 6.17 -12.61 13.73
CA GLY A 169 5.11 -13.55 13.81
C GLY A 169 3.69 -13.08 13.99
N TYR A 170 3.00 -13.04 12.87
CA TYR A 170 1.56 -13.25 12.86
C TYR A 170 1.28 -14.69 13.34
N GLY A 171 0.57 -14.86 14.45
CA GLY A 171 0.11 -16.17 14.94
C GLY A 171 0.29 -16.45 16.43
N ARG A 172 1.33 -15.95 17.10
CA ARG A 172 1.52 -16.15 18.54
C ARG A 172 0.79 -15.12 19.41
N SER A 173 0.85 -13.87 19.03
CA SER A 173 0.14 -12.75 19.65
C SER A 173 0.04 -11.62 18.62
N PRO A 174 -0.99 -11.62 17.76
CA PRO A 174 -1.12 -10.64 16.68
C PRO A 174 -1.05 -9.19 17.16
N LEU A 175 -1.60 -8.93 18.36
CA LEU A 175 -1.62 -7.59 18.96
C LEU A 175 -0.22 -7.06 19.32
N VAL A 176 0.69 -7.94 19.75
CA VAL A 176 2.06 -7.52 20.11
C VAL A 176 2.97 -7.55 18.88
N SER A 177 2.80 -8.54 18.03
CA SER A 177 3.64 -8.72 16.81
C SER A 177 3.40 -7.63 15.77
N VAL A 178 2.22 -6.99 15.73
CA VAL A 178 1.91 -5.90 14.79
C VAL A 178 2.59 -4.58 15.15
N ILE A 179 3.06 -4.40 16.37
CA ILE A 179 3.57 -3.11 16.87
C ILE A 179 4.76 -2.61 16.05
N LEU A 180 5.81 -3.41 15.89
CA LEU A 180 7.02 -3.00 15.16
C LEU A 180 6.76 -2.75 13.66
N PRO A 181 6.06 -3.63 12.93
CA PRO A 181 5.64 -3.36 11.55
C PRO A 181 4.81 -2.09 11.42
N THR A 182 3.83 -1.89 12.31
CA THR A 182 2.98 -0.68 12.33
C THR A 182 3.82 0.57 12.58
N LEU A 183 4.71 0.58 13.57
CA LEU A 183 5.59 1.71 13.85
C LEU A 183 6.48 2.04 12.65
N THR A 184 7.02 1.03 11.98
CA THR A 184 7.84 1.22 10.77
C THR A 184 7.09 2.00 9.69
N LEU A 185 5.90 1.54 9.33
CA LEU A 185 5.07 2.19 8.32
C LEU A 185 4.61 3.58 8.79
N THR A 186 4.24 3.69 10.06
CA THR A 186 3.78 4.94 10.66
C THR A 186 4.84 6.03 10.66
N ILE A 187 6.10 5.72 10.98
CA ILE A 187 7.18 6.72 11.00
C ILE A 187 7.33 7.37 9.63
N SER A 188 7.40 6.58 8.57
CA SER A 188 7.52 7.08 7.21
C SER A 188 6.29 7.90 6.77
N MET A 189 5.10 7.34 6.99
CA MET A 189 3.84 7.96 6.58
C MET A 189 3.53 9.21 7.39
N ALA A 190 3.62 9.16 8.72
CA ALA A 190 3.35 10.29 9.60
C ALA A 190 4.27 11.46 9.26
N SER A 191 5.54 11.19 8.98
CA SER A 191 6.51 12.20 8.57
C SER A 191 6.10 12.94 7.30
N LYS A 192 5.61 12.22 6.30
CA LYS A 192 5.09 12.77 5.04
C LYS A 192 3.83 13.59 5.26
N TYR A 193 2.84 13.03 5.97
CA TYR A 193 1.53 13.67 6.15
C TYR A 193 1.56 14.84 7.10
N LEU A 194 2.36 14.78 8.15
CA LEU A 194 2.57 15.90 9.07
C LEU A 194 3.00 17.16 8.33
N ARG A 195 3.97 17.05 7.42
CA ARG A 195 4.42 18.16 6.58
C ARG A 195 3.30 18.67 5.68
N GLN A 196 2.55 17.77 5.05
CA GLN A 196 1.45 18.15 4.16
C GLN A 196 0.31 18.84 4.92
N ILE A 197 -0.09 18.29 6.06
CA ILE A 197 -1.12 18.88 6.93
C ILE A 197 -0.69 20.28 7.40
N ARG A 198 0.57 20.43 7.82
CA ARG A 198 1.12 21.74 8.20
C ARG A 198 0.98 22.75 7.07
N VAL A 199 1.38 22.40 5.85
CA VAL A 199 1.29 23.28 4.68
C VAL A 199 -0.16 23.66 4.41
N THR A 200 -1.06 22.69 4.34
CA THR A 200 -2.50 22.92 4.10
C THR A 200 -3.11 23.84 5.14
N VAL A 201 -2.81 23.63 6.43
CA VAL A 201 -3.35 24.51 7.49
C VAL A 201 -2.79 25.92 7.37
N LEU A 202 -1.51 26.09 7.02
CA LEU A 202 -0.91 27.42 6.82
C LEU A 202 -1.50 28.13 5.59
N GLU A 203 -1.76 27.44 4.51
CA GLU A 203 -2.43 27.98 3.32
C GLU A 203 -3.84 28.47 3.67
N GLU A 204 -4.61 27.65 4.39
CA GLU A 204 -5.94 28.02 4.84
C GLU A 204 -5.94 29.25 5.78
N MET A 205 -4.93 29.37 6.65
CA MET A 205 -4.76 30.52 7.54
C MET A 205 -4.54 31.85 6.81
N ASN A 206 -4.03 31.83 5.58
CA ASN A 206 -3.75 33.02 4.78
C ASN A 206 -4.87 33.42 3.81
N LYS A 207 -6.02 32.72 3.80
CA LYS A 207 -7.13 33.03 2.91
C LYS A 207 -7.96 34.24 3.36
N ASP A 208 -8.58 34.93 2.41
CA ASP A 208 -9.35 36.16 2.64
C ASP A 208 -10.50 36.02 3.64
N TYR A 209 -11.13 34.86 3.72
CA TYR A 209 -12.19 34.61 4.69
C TYR A 209 -11.69 34.69 6.15
N VAL A 210 -10.42 34.38 6.39
CA VAL A 210 -9.79 34.49 7.72
C VAL A 210 -9.62 35.98 8.06
N LEU A 211 -9.13 36.79 7.12
CA LEU A 211 -9.02 38.24 7.29
C LEU A 211 -10.41 38.89 7.51
N GLY A 212 -11.40 38.50 6.69
CA GLY A 212 -12.76 38.95 6.84
C GLY A 212 -13.42 38.55 8.17
N GLY A 213 -13.07 37.37 8.69
CA GLY A 213 -13.48 36.92 10.03
C GLY A 213 -12.90 37.77 11.15
N LYS A 214 -11.61 38.07 11.08
CA LYS A 214 -10.90 38.97 12.03
C LYS A 214 -11.45 40.37 12.00
N ALA A 215 -11.67 40.93 10.81
CA ALA A 215 -12.24 42.26 10.64
C ALA A 215 -13.66 42.39 11.27
N ARG A 216 -14.42 41.28 11.32
CA ARG A 216 -15.71 41.20 11.99
C ARG A 216 -15.64 40.93 13.50
N GLY A 217 -14.43 40.94 14.09
CA GLY A 217 -14.20 40.72 15.51
C GLY A 217 -14.40 39.28 15.98
N ILE A 218 -14.41 38.27 15.06
CA ILE A 218 -14.50 36.87 15.46
C ILE A 218 -13.17 36.44 16.11
N ARG A 219 -13.26 35.80 17.27
CA ARG A 219 -12.08 35.32 18.01
C ARG A 219 -11.22 34.36 17.17
N ASP A 220 -9.90 34.54 17.18
CA ASP A 220 -8.93 33.72 16.41
C ASP A 220 -9.12 32.21 16.61
N ASN A 221 -9.41 31.76 17.82
CA ASN A 221 -9.67 30.35 18.10
C ASN A 221 -10.94 29.84 17.39
N VAL A 222 -11.99 30.66 17.28
CA VAL A 222 -13.22 30.26 16.58
C VAL A 222 -12.96 30.14 15.08
N ILE A 223 -12.25 31.09 14.49
CA ILE A 223 -11.85 31.06 13.08
C ILE A 223 -10.98 29.81 12.84
N PHE A 224 -10.02 29.54 13.72
CA PHE A 224 -9.12 28.41 13.57
C PHE A 224 -9.86 27.07 13.62
N TYR A 225 -10.61 26.79 14.68
CA TYR A 225 -11.25 25.48 14.86
C TYR A 225 -12.48 25.27 13.98
N ARG A 226 -13.32 26.30 13.75
CA ARG A 226 -14.56 26.17 12.98
C ARG A 226 -14.41 26.36 11.48
N SER A 227 -13.42 27.16 11.04
CA SER A 227 -13.27 27.48 9.62
C SER A 227 -12.01 26.85 9.03
N ILE A 228 -10.81 27.19 9.55
CA ILE A 228 -9.54 26.71 9.00
C ILE A 228 -9.42 25.19 9.08
N LEU A 229 -9.61 24.60 10.25
CA LEU A 229 -9.50 23.15 10.39
C LEU A 229 -10.58 22.41 9.59
N LYS A 230 -11.80 22.92 9.55
CA LYS A 230 -12.88 22.32 8.75
C LYS A 230 -12.52 22.30 7.26
N SER A 231 -11.99 23.40 6.73
CA SER A 231 -11.55 23.47 5.32
C SER A 231 -10.33 22.57 5.06
N SER A 232 -9.38 22.50 6.02
CA SER A 232 -8.21 21.64 5.92
C SER A 232 -8.53 20.13 5.97
N MET A 233 -9.63 19.74 6.65
CA MET A 233 -10.05 18.34 6.74
C MET A 233 -10.30 17.70 5.37
N LEU A 234 -10.78 18.47 4.40
CA LEU A 234 -10.99 17.97 3.05
C LEU A 234 -9.68 17.45 2.45
N THR A 235 -8.62 18.25 2.51
CA THR A 235 -7.28 17.85 2.03
C THR A 235 -6.71 16.68 2.84
N ILE A 236 -6.95 16.65 4.16
CA ILE A 236 -6.48 15.54 5.01
C ILE A 236 -7.15 14.22 4.60
N ILE A 237 -8.45 14.21 4.37
CA ILE A 237 -9.19 13.02 3.92
C ILE A 237 -8.67 12.54 2.55
N THR A 238 -8.37 13.50 1.67
CA THR A 238 -7.72 13.22 0.38
C THR A 238 -6.40 12.49 0.52
N LEU A 239 -5.53 13.03 1.35
CA LEU A 239 -4.21 12.44 1.61
C LEU A 239 -4.34 11.02 2.18
N LEU A 240 -5.36 10.77 2.99
CA LEU A 240 -5.65 9.44 3.52
C LEU A 240 -6.03 8.44 2.43
N ALA A 241 -6.92 8.84 1.55
CA ALA A 241 -7.33 7.98 0.45
C ALA A 241 -6.14 7.60 -0.45
N LEU A 242 -5.28 8.57 -0.79
CA LEU A 242 -4.03 8.30 -1.53
C LEU A 242 -3.05 7.42 -0.76
N SER A 243 -3.09 7.46 0.59
CA SER A 243 -2.23 6.66 1.45
C SER A 243 -2.48 5.17 1.32
N ILE A 244 -3.73 4.77 1.16
CA ILE A 244 -4.10 3.35 1.05
C ILE A 244 -3.42 2.73 -0.17
N GLY A 245 -3.45 3.44 -1.32
CA GLY A 245 -2.76 2.99 -2.53
C GLY A 245 -1.23 2.85 -2.36
N SER A 246 -0.60 3.81 -1.67
CA SER A 246 0.86 3.75 -1.43
C SER A 246 1.26 2.69 -0.41
N LEU A 247 0.40 2.39 0.57
CA LEU A 247 0.62 1.31 1.54
C LEU A 247 0.61 -0.06 0.88
N LEU A 248 -0.33 -0.30 -0.03
CA LEU A 248 -0.43 -1.59 -0.72
C LEU A 248 0.90 -2.02 -1.35
N GLY A 249 1.64 -1.08 -1.96
CA GLY A 249 2.99 -1.37 -2.49
C GLY A 249 4.09 -1.34 -1.43
N GLY A 250 3.93 -0.55 -0.37
CA GLY A 250 4.97 -0.32 0.65
C GLY A 250 4.99 -1.34 1.78
N THR A 251 3.93 -2.11 1.99
CA THR A 251 3.87 -3.12 3.07
C THR A 251 4.73 -4.35 2.77
N ALA A 252 4.94 -4.72 1.51
CA ALA A 252 5.61 -5.95 1.11
C ALA A 252 7.00 -6.13 1.74
N ILE A 253 7.83 -5.08 1.71
CA ILE A 253 9.18 -5.11 2.30
C ILE A 253 9.08 -5.24 3.83
N VAL A 254 8.16 -4.51 4.46
CA VAL A 254 7.96 -4.55 5.91
C VAL A 254 7.43 -5.91 6.34
N GLU A 255 6.44 -6.44 5.62
CA GLU A 255 5.91 -7.79 5.86
C GLU A 255 7.00 -8.86 5.76
N SER A 256 7.89 -8.75 4.75
CA SER A 256 9.00 -9.70 4.59
C SER A 256 10.02 -9.62 5.72
N ILE A 257 10.41 -8.42 6.16
CA ILE A 257 11.40 -8.23 7.23
C ILE A 257 10.87 -8.76 8.58
N PHE A 258 9.60 -8.49 8.89
CA PHE A 258 8.98 -8.94 10.14
C PHE A 258 8.37 -10.34 10.05
N MET A 259 8.53 -11.03 8.91
CA MET A 259 7.88 -12.33 8.65
C MET A 259 6.38 -12.30 8.91
N TRP A 260 5.75 -11.16 8.58
CA TRP A 260 4.32 -10.95 8.70
C TRP A 260 3.60 -11.69 7.57
N ASP A 261 2.69 -12.59 7.91
CA ASP A 261 2.10 -13.54 6.97
C ASP A 261 0.99 -12.90 6.11
N GLY A 262 1.35 -11.84 5.40
CA GLY A 262 0.45 -11.08 4.52
C GLY A 262 0.69 -11.33 3.03
N VAL A 263 -0.14 -10.67 2.20
CA VAL A 263 -0.05 -10.79 0.72
C VAL A 263 1.19 -10.12 0.14
N GLY A 264 1.74 -9.11 0.82
CA GLY A 264 2.97 -8.46 0.39
C GLY A 264 4.18 -9.38 0.53
N LYS A 265 4.30 -10.09 1.66
CA LYS A 265 5.31 -11.13 1.85
C LYS A 265 5.12 -12.26 0.85
N LEU A 266 3.88 -12.73 0.67
CA LEU A 266 3.55 -13.76 -0.33
C LEU A 266 4.03 -13.36 -1.72
N ALA A 267 3.85 -12.09 -2.12
CA ALA A 267 4.33 -11.59 -3.41
C ALA A 267 5.85 -11.64 -3.53
N VAL A 268 6.60 -11.18 -2.50
CA VAL A 268 8.07 -11.20 -2.50
C VAL A 268 8.58 -12.64 -2.57
N ASP A 269 8.01 -13.54 -1.78
CA ASP A 269 8.37 -14.97 -1.80
C ASP A 269 8.09 -15.59 -3.19
N SER A 270 6.93 -15.28 -3.78
CA SER A 270 6.55 -15.76 -5.11
C SER A 270 7.45 -15.24 -6.24
N ILE A 271 7.88 -13.96 -6.17
CA ILE A 271 8.84 -13.39 -7.11
C ILE A 271 10.18 -14.11 -6.99
N THR A 272 10.66 -14.33 -5.78
CA THR A 272 11.92 -15.01 -5.52
C THR A 272 11.91 -16.46 -6.03
N MET A 273 10.76 -17.14 -5.86
CA MET A 273 10.54 -18.53 -6.28
C MET A 273 10.05 -18.66 -7.73
N ARG A 274 9.80 -17.53 -8.44
CA ARG A 274 9.26 -17.51 -9.82
C ARG A 274 7.91 -18.22 -9.97
N ASP A 275 7.07 -18.11 -8.95
CA ASP A 275 5.72 -18.68 -8.96
C ASP A 275 4.77 -17.78 -9.78
N TYR A 276 4.78 -17.98 -11.08
CA TYR A 276 4.06 -17.12 -12.03
C TYR A 276 2.56 -16.98 -11.74
N PRO A 277 1.80 -18.06 -11.46
CA PRO A 277 0.38 -17.93 -11.15
C PRO A 277 0.12 -17.05 -9.92
N MET A 278 0.94 -17.19 -8.88
CA MET A 278 0.81 -16.41 -7.66
C MET A 278 1.17 -14.94 -7.87
N ILE A 279 2.23 -14.64 -8.63
CA ILE A 279 2.62 -13.26 -8.97
C ILE A 279 1.52 -12.58 -9.79
N GLN A 280 0.95 -13.26 -10.78
CA GLN A 280 -0.14 -12.74 -11.60
C GLN A 280 -1.40 -12.47 -10.79
N ALA A 281 -1.77 -13.37 -9.90
CA ALA A 281 -2.89 -13.16 -8.99
C ALA A 281 -2.66 -11.93 -8.09
N TYR A 282 -1.46 -11.79 -7.52
CA TYR A 282 -1.09 -10.60 -6.74
C TYR A 282 -1.26 -9.32 -7.55
N VAL A 283 -0.76 -9.28 -8.78
CA VAL A 283 -0.85 -8.11 -9.66
C VAL A 283 -2.30 -7.74 -9.96
N ILE A 284 -3.16 -8.72 -10.27
CA ILE A 284 -4.60 -8.48 -10.52
C ILE A 284 -5.28 -7.94 -9.27
N TRP A 285 -5.15 -8.64 -8.15
CA TRP A 285 -5.84 -8.27 -6.92
C TRP A 285 -5.40 -6.92 -6.41
N MET A 286 -4.10 -6.61 -6.46
CA MET A 286 -3.59 -5.32 -6.04
C MET A 286 -4.04 -4.20 -6.97
N SER A 287 -4.10 -4.44 -8.28
CA SER A 287 -4.66 -3.49 -9.24
C SER A 287 -6.14 -3.22 -8.98
N PHE A 288 -6.91 -4.29 -8.72
CA PHE A 288 -8.33 -4.17 -8.39
C PHE A 288 -8.56 -3.39 -7.09
N ILE A 289 -7.83 -3.73 -6.02
CA ILE A 289 -7.93 -3.05 -4.73
C ILE A 289 -7.53 -1.58 -4.89
N TYR A 290 -6.44 -1.30 -5.61
CA TYR A 290 -5.98 0.07 -5.88
C TYR A 290 -7.05 0.91 -6.59
N VAL A 291 -7.66 0.36 -7.63
CA VAL A 291 -8.73 1.06 -8.36
C VAL A 291 -9.99 1.23 -7.51
N ALA A 292 -10.38 0.21 -6.74
CA ALA A 292 -11.53 0.30 -5.83
C ALA A 292 -11.31 1.40 -4.77
N VAL A 293 -10.12 1.48 -4.19
CA VAL A 293 -9.76 2.52 -3.22
C VAL A 293 -9.79 3.90 -3.86
N ASN A 294 -9.23 4.07 -5.06
CA ASN A 294 -9.27 5.35 -5.77
C ASN A 294 -10.71 5.74 -6.14
N LEU A 295 -11.54 4.79 -6.55
CA LEU A 295 -12.96 5.05 -6.82
C LEU A 295 -13.71 5.51 -5.56
N ILE A 296 -13.45 4.88 -4.42
CA ILE A 296 -14.02 5.29 -3.13
C ILE A 296 -13.54 6.70 -2.77
N ALA A 297 -12.25 6.99 -2.98
CA ALA A 297 -11.70 8.32 -2.77
C ALA A 297 -12.37 9.36 -3.65
N ASP A 298 -12.52 9.11 -4.95
CA ASP A 298 -13.18 10.01 -5.90
C ASP A 298 -14.65 10.27 -5.53
N ILE A 299 -15.36 9.24 -5.06
CA ILE A 299 -16.75 9.38 -4.57
C ILE A 299 -16.79 10.23 -3.29
N ALA A 300 -15.88 9.98 -2.35
CA ALA A 300 -15.77 10.76 -1.13
C ALA A 300 -15.49 12.25 -1.42
N TYR A 301 -14.62 12.52 -2.40
CA TYR A 301 -14.37 13.88 -2.88
C TYR A 301 -15.63 14.59 -3.39
N GLN A 302 -16.37 13.93 -4.27
CA GLN A 302 -17.60 14.52 -4.82
C GLN A 302 -18.68 14.77 -3.75
N TYR A 303 -18.65 13.97 -2.67
CA TYR A 303 -19.57 14.16 -1.54
C TYR A 303 -19.13 15.31 -0.62
N LEU A 304 -17.82 15.45 -0.39
CA LEU A 304 -17.25 16.43 0.55
C LEU A 304 -17.09 17.83 -0.07
N ASP A 305 -16.84 17.92 -1.38
CA ASP A 305 -16.73 19.20 -2.09
C ASP A 305 -17.80 19.34 -3.20
N PRO A 306 -18.96 19.98 -2.89
CA PRO A 306 -20.00 20.21 -3.88
C PRO A 306 -19.56 21.09 -5.08
N ARG A 307 -18.48 21.86 -4.96
CA ARG A 307 -17.98 22.75 -6.02
C ARG A 307 -17.43 21.97 -7.21
N ILE A 308 -16.91 20.75 -6.98
CA ILE A 308 -16.41 19.88 -8.04
C ILE A 308 -17.56 19.39 -8.94
N ARG A 309 -18.79 19.30 -8.43
CA ARG A 309 -19.98 18.93 -9.23
C ARG A 309 -20.31 19.94 -10.31
N LEU A 310 -20.09 21.22 -10.05
CA LEU A 310 -20.45 22.31 -10.97
C LEU A 310 -19.54 22.41 -12.19
N ASN A 311 -18.27 21.98 -12.07
CA ASN A 311 -17.28 22.01 -13.16
C ASN A 311 -17.33 20.78 -14.08
N GLN A 312 -18.20 19.80 -13.86
CA GLN A 312 -18.34 18.59 -14.68
C GLN A 312 -19.63 18.57 -15.52
N GLU A 313 -20.46 19.57 -15.44
CA GLU A 313 -21.69 19.71 -16.24
C GLU A 313 -21.48 20.52 -17.52
N ASP A 314 -20.28 21.07 -17.75
CA ASP A 314 -19.81 21.62 -19.01
C ASP A 314 -18.87 20.60 -19.72
#